data_6222ad30b464e3ee646b15817d153fc3
#
_entry.id   6222ad30b464e3ee646b15817d153fc3
#
_cell.length_a   1.000
_cell.length_b   1.000
_cell.length_c   1.000
_cell.angle_alpha   90.00
_cell.angle_beta   90.00
_cell.angle_gamma   90.00
#
_symmetry.space_group_name_H-M   'P 1'
#
loop_
_entity.id
_entity.type
_entity.pdbx_description
1 polymer ?
#
loop_
_entity_poly.entity_id
_entity_poly.type
_entity_poly.pdbx_seq_one_letter_code
_entity_poly.pdbx_strand_id
1 'polypeptide(L)'
;MVSAFSLLFSAAAVRRLLGLKSSAQVEIREFFKVIWVWVKGKRPTFISKRVFMQHFVDFRKASSKGLKVTERLDRVNHYTVRNLYKNTAYVVETRSDGVTCTCDDLSNQLQFFGWGCCKHGYAVLSKLGFGSLRDYIKAQTIIPFPRAAERPARYAA
;
A
#
# COMPACT_ATOMS: atom_id res chain seq x y z
N MET A 1 -4.60 -1.35 -21.46
CA MET A 1 -4.45 0.02 -20.88
C MET A 1 -4.90 -0.03 -19.43
N VAL A 2 -4.08 0.48 -18.49
CA VAL A 2 -4.45 0.57 -17.09
C VAL A 2 -5.36 1.80 -16.90
N SER A 3 -6.39 1.68 -16.06
CA SER A 3 -7.31 2.76 -15.71
C SER A 3 -7.57 2.73 -14.20
N ALA A 4 -8.06 3.84 -13.63
CA ALA A 4 -8.49 3.87 -12.23
C ALA A 4 -9.48 2.74 -11.90
N PHE A 5 -10.43 2.49 -12.81
CA PHE A 5 -11.40 1.40 -12.69
C PHE A 5 -10.71 0.03 -12.65
N SER A 6 -9.85 -0.29 -13.65
CA SER A 6 -9.22 -1.60 -13.75
C SER A 6 -8.21 -1.88 -12.61
N LEU A 7 -7.69 -0.82 -11.99
CA LEU A 7 -6.76 -0.93 -10.88
C LEU A 7 -7.48 -1.40 -9.59
N LEU A 8 -8.68 -0.90 -9.34
CA LEU A 8 -9.50 -1.25 -8.16
C LEU A 8 -10.44 -2.43 -8.44
N PHE A 9 -11.18 -2.35 -9.55
CA PHE A 9 -12.27 -3.26 -9.88
C PHE A 9 -11.87 -4.14 -11.06
N SER A 10 -11.27 -5.28 -10.80
CA SER A 10 -10.82 -6.21 -11.84
C SER A 10 -11.38 -7.62 -11.63
N ALA A 11 -11.47 -8.41 -12.69
CA ALA A 11 -11.83 -9.82 -12.60
C ALA A 11 -10.86 -10.59 -11.67
N ALA A 12 -9.59 -10.19 -11.63
CA ALA A 12 -8.61 -10.76 -10.71
C ALA A 12 -8.91 -10.41 -9.24
N ALA A 13 -9.37 -9.18 -8.95
CA ALA A 13 -9.81 -8.79 -7.61
C ALA A 13 -11.05 -9.59 -7.18
N VAL A 14 -12.03 -9.77 -8.09
CA VAL A 14 -13.22 -10.60 -7.82
C VAL A 14 -12.84 -12.06 -7.52
N ARG A 15 -11.94 -12.65 -8.32
CA ARG A 15 -11.49 -14.02 -8.07
C ARG A 15 -10.87 -14.18 -6.68
N ARG A 16 -10.05 -13.23 -6.25
CA ARG A 16 -9.45 -13.23 -4.90
C ARG A 16 -10.50 -13.01 -3.81
N LEU A 17 -11.39 -12.06 -3.98
CA LEU A 17 -12.46 -11.76 -3.02
C LEU A 17 -13.39 -12.95 -2.79
N LEU A 18 -13.71 -13.69 -3.85
CA LEU A 18 -14.64 -14.82 -3.79
C LEU A 18 -13.95 -16.19 -3.67
N GLY A 19 -12.62 -16.22 -3.53
CA GLY A 19 -11.87 -17.50 -3.42
C GLY A 19 -11.97 -18.36 -4.67
N LEU A 20 -12.07 -17.76 -5.87
CA LEU A 20 -12.24 -18.51 -7.12
C LEU A 20 -10.90 -18.89 -7.75
N LYS A 21 -10.91 -19.97 -8.54
CA LYS A 21 -9.75 -20.36 -9.36
C LYS A 21 -9.39 -19.24 -10.36
N SER A 22 -8.11 -19.15 -10.73
CA SER A 22 -7.61 -18.15 -11.69
C SER A 22 -8.28 -18.25 -13.06
N SER A 23 -8.70 -19.46 -13.47
CA SER A 23 -9.40 -19.75 -14.72
C SER A 23 -10.90 -19.42 -14.71
N ALA A 24 -11.50 -19.06 -13.57
CA ALA A 24 -12.91 -18.72 -13.50
C ALA A 24 -13.26 -17.53 -14.41
N GLN A 25 -14.29 -17.69 -15.24
CA GLN A 25 -14.80 -16.60 -16.08
C GLN A 25 -15.62 -15.65 -15.22
N VAL A 26 -15.24 -14.36 -15.23
CA VAL A 26 -15.83 -13.31 -14.42
C VAL A 26 -16.09 -12.11 -15.29
N GLU A 27 -17.32 -11.58 -15.26
CA GLU A 27 -17.69 -10.29 -15.81
C GLU A 27 -18.01 -9.31 -14.69
N ILE A 28 -17.70 -8.04 -14.90
CA ILE A 28 -17.95 -6.96 -13.95
C ILE A 28 -18.57 -5.76 -14.67
N ARG A 29 -19.50 -5.08 -13.98
CA ARG A 29 -20.07 -3.80 -14.44
C ARG A 29 -20.16 -2.83 -13.28
N GLU A 30 -19.80 -1.59 -13.54
CA GLU A 30 -19.80 -0.54 -12.52
C GLU A 30 -21.20 0.08 -12.38
N PHE A 31 -21.63 0.23 -11.13
CA PHE A 31 -22.76 1.05 -10.71
C PHE A 31 -22.30 2.09 -9.69
N PHE A 32 -23.16 3.00 -9.28
CA PHE A 32 -22.77 4.12 -8.43
C PHE A 32 -22.05 3.73 -7.14
N LYS A 33 -22.59 2.80 -6.35
CA LYS A 33 -22.01 2.36 -5.05
C LYS A 33 -21.52 0.92 -5.05
N VAL A 34 -21.82 0.15 -6.09
CA VAL A 34 -21.59 -1.29 -6.16
C VAL A 34 -21.01 -1.67 -7.51
N ILE A 35 -20.36 -2.83 -7.53
CA ILE A 35 -19.94 -3.52 -8.74
C ILE A 35 -20.84 -4.73 -8.91
N TRP A 36 -21.52 -4.83 -10.05
CA TRP A 36 -22.22 -6.03 -10.46
C TRP A 36 -21.16 -7.05 -10.92
N VAL A 37 -21.28 -8.25 -10.40
CA VAL A 37 -20.35 -9.34 -10.64
C VAL A 37 -21.13 -10.56 -11.11
N TRP A 38 -20.77 -11.09 -12.26
CA TRP A 38 -21.24 -12.38 -12.73
C TRP A 38 -20.08 -13.35 -12.86
N VAL A 39 -20.26 -14.57 -12.35
CA VAL A 39 -19.32 -15.69 -12.48
C VAL A 39 -20.02 -16.80 -13.25
N LYS A 40 -19.37 -17.35 -14.28
CA LYS A 40 -19.95 -18.44 -15.08
C LYS A 40 -20.46 -19.58 -14.19
N GLY A 41 -21.71 -19.96 -14.39
CA GLY A 41 -22.37 -21.01 -13.61
C GLY A 41 -22.93 -20.57 -12.25
N LYS A 42 -22.88 -19.26 -11.92
CA LYS A 42 -23.44 -18.71 -10.68
C LYS A 42 -24.43 -17.58 -10.97
N ARG A 43 -25.33 -17.33 -10.01
CA ARG A 43 -26.19 -16.12 -10.07
C ARG A 43 -25.37 -14.86 -9.93
N PRO A 44 -25.68 -13.78 -10.64
CA PRO A 44 -25.04 -12.49 -10.46
C PRO A 44 -25.20 -12.00 -9.02
N THR A 45 -24.20 -11.25 -8.55
CA THR A 45 -24.24 -10.60 -7.23
C THR A 45 -23.72 -9.18 -7.31
N PHE A 46 -23.99 -8.39 -6.28
CA PHE A 46 -23.44 -7.05 -6.13
C PHE A 46 -22.45 -7.01 -4.97
N ILE A 47 -21.29 -6.42 -5.23
CA ILE A 47 -20.24 -6.21 -4.22
C ILE A 47 -20.05 -4.69 -4.07
N SER A 48 -20.02 -4.19 -2.84
CA SER A 48 -19.82 -2.76 -2.62
C SER A 48 -18.40 -2.33 -3.05
N LYS A 49 -18.27 -1.12 -3.58
CA LYS A 49 -16.96 -0.55 -3.93
C LYS A 49 -16.01 -0.49 -2.73
N ARG A 50 -16.54 -0.28 -1.52
CA ARG A 50 -15.77 -0.27 -0.28
C ARG A 50 -15.04 -1.60 -0.03
N VAL A 51 -15.67 -2.73 -0.33
CA VAL A 51 -15.05 -4.07 -0.20
C VAL A 51 -13.86 -4.19 -1.14
N PHE A 52 -13.97 -3.70 -2.38
CA PHE A 52 -12.84 -3.69 -3.31
C PHE A 52 -11.72 -2.78 -2.85
N MET A 53 -12.00 -1.58 -2.34
CA MET A 53 -11.00 -0.66 -1.81
C MET A 53 -10.26 -1.28 -0.62
N GLN A 54 -10.97 -1.92 0.30
CA GLN A 54 -10.35 -2.63 1.42
C GLN A 54 -9.48 -3.78 0.93
N HIS A 55 -10.00 -4.61 0.01
CA HIS A 55 -9.24 -5.70 -0.58
C HIS A 55 -7.98 -5.21 -1.32
N PHE A 56 -8.05 -4.06 -1.99
CA PHE A 56 -6.92 -3.45 -2.68
C PHE A 56 -5.74 -3.17 -1.74
N VAL A 57 -6.03 -2.67 -0.55
CA VAL A 57 -5.04 -2.41 0.50
C VAL A 57 -4.55 -3.73 1.12
N ASP A 58 -5.48 -4.60 1.53
CA ASP A 58 -5.17 -5.85 2.24
C ASP A 58 -4.34 -6.81 1.39
N PHE A 59 -4.63 -6.89 0.09
CA PHE A 59 -3.86 -7.70 -0.84
C PHE A 59 -2.40 -7.23 -0.95
N ARG A 60 -2.16 -5.90 -0.95
CA ARG A 60 -0.79 -5.34 -0.98
C ARG A 60 -0.05 -5.57 0.33
N LYS A 61 -0.72 -5.40 1.46
CA LYS A 61 -0.17 -5.73 2.77
C LYS A 61 0.18 -7.22 2.88
N ALA A 62 -0.72 -8.10 2.46
CA ALA A 62 -0.44 -9.53 2.45
C ALA A 62 0.74 -9.88 1.53
N SER A 63 0.79 -9.28 0.34
CA SER A 63 1.87 -9.49 -0.64
C SER A 63 3.22 -8.90 -0.22
N SER A 64 3.26 -8.03 0.78
CA SER A 64 4.51 -7.44 1.29
C SER A 64 5.26 -8.37 2.23
N LYS A 65 4.59 -9.33 2.87
CA LYS A 65 5.16 -10.18 3.94
C LYS A 65 6.33 -11.08 3.50
N GLY A 66 6.41 -11.42 2.22
CA GLY A 66 7.49 -12.26 1.66
C GLY A 66 8.64 -11.47 1.03
N LEU A 67 8.71 -10.16 1.22
CA LEU A 67 9.73 -9.31 0.62
C LEU A 67 10.89 -9.04 1.59
N LYS A 68 12.13 -9.14 1.09
CA LYS A 68 13.33 -8.80 1.86
C LYS A 68 13.60 -7.30 1.75
N VAL A 69 13.63 -6.60 2.88
CA VAL A 69 13.92 -5.16 2.97
C VAL A 69 15.31 -4.95 3.53
N THR A 70 16.16 -4.23 2.79
CA THR A 70 17.52 -3.84 3.21
C THR A 70 17.62 -2.32 3.16
N GLU A 71 18.08 -1.71 4.23
CA GLU A 71 18.37 -0.29 4.29
C GLU A 71 19.60 0.03 3.42
N ARG A 72 19.56 1.17 2.76
CA ARG A 72 20.69 1.65 1.93
C ARG A 72 21.60 2.53 2.79
N LEU A 73 22.88 2.19 2.83
CA LEU A 73 23.88 2.94 3.60
C LEU A 73 24.32 4.22 2.89
N ASP A 74 24.14 4.30 1.58
CA ASP A 74 24.51 5.45 0.75
C ASP A 74 23.49 6.59 0.77
N ARG A 75 22.26 6.34 1.25
CA ARG A 75 21.17 7.33 1.27
C ARG A 75 20.24 7.11 2.45
N VAL A 76 20.03 8.17 3.24
CA VAL A 76 19.07 8.17 4.35
C VAL A 76 17.63 7.94 3.84
N ASN A 77 16.82 7.20 4.60
CA ASN A 77 15.43 6.89 4.29
C ASN A 77 15.20 6.13 2.96
N HIS A 78 16.22 5.50 2.42
CA HIS A 78 16.13 4.68 1.21
C HIS A 78 16.32 3.20 1.55
N TYR A 79 15.50 2.36 0.91
CA TYR A 79 15.47 0.92 1.13
C TYR A 79 15.47 0.19 -0.19
N THR A 80 16.21 -0.92 -0.28
CA THR A 80 16.10 -1.88 -1.39
C THR A 80 15.15 -2.99 -0.94
N VAL A 81 14.07 -3.20 -1.70
CA VAL A 81 13.07 -4.23 -1.45
C VAL A 81 13.15 -5.28 -2.53
N ARG A 82 13.50 -6.52 -2.15
CA ARG A 82 13.71 -7.65 -3.07
C ARG A 82 12.64 -8.71 -2.92
N ASN A 83 12.17 -9.20 -4.05
CA ASN A 83 11.43 -10.45 -4.12
C ASN A 83 12.40 -11.56 -4.54
N LEU A 84 12.76 -12.43 -3.62
CA LEU A 84 13.74 -13.48 -3.85
C LEU A 84 13.25 -14.54 -4.85
N TYR A 85 11.93 -14.81 -4.88
CA TYR A 85 11.35 -15.79 -5.82
C TYR A 85 11.33 -15.29 -7.26
N LYS A 86 11.11 -13.98 -7.46
CA LYS A 86 11.02 -13.37 -8.80
C LYS A 86 12.32 -12.71 -9.25
N ASN A 87 13.34 -12.71 -8.40
CA ASN A 87 14.62 -12.03 -8.61
C ASN A 87 14.46 -10.56 -9.05
N THR A 88 13.48 -9.84 -8.45
CA THR A 88 13.22 -8.42 -8.73
C THR A 88 13.57 -7.58 -7.51
N ALA A 89 14.09 -6.37 -7.76
CA ALA A 89 14.43 -5.41 -6.73
C ALA A 89 13.87 -4.02 -7.08
N TYR A 90 13.38 -3.32 -6.07
CA TYR A 90 12.83 -1.96 -6.19
C TYR A 90 13.41 -1.09 -5.09
N VAL A 91 13.54 0.21 -5.38
CA VAL A 91 13.97 1.20 -4.40
C VAL A 91 12.73 1.88 -3.83
N VAL A 92 12.67 1.97 -2.50
CA VAL A 92 11.64 2.67 -1.75
C VAL A 92 12.31 3.79 -0.96
N GLU A 93 11.76 4.98 -1.03
CA GLU A 93 12.13 6.11 -0.17
C GLU A 93 10.95 6.46 0.74
N THR A 94 11.23 6.70 2.02
CA THR A 94 10.23 7.17 2.98
C THR A 94 10.37 8.67 3.18
N ARG A 95 9.23 9.39 3.15
CA ARG A 95 9.11 10.85 3.32
C ARG A 95 8.11 11.14 4.42
N SER A 96 8.10 12.37 4.92
CA SER A 96 7.15 12.80 5.98
C SER A 96 5.68 12.67 5.56
N ASP A 97 5.39 12.80 4.28
CA ASP A 97 4.06 12.75 3.68
C ASP A 97 3.70 11.41 3.04
N GLY A 98 4.64 10.45 3.02
CA GLY A 98 4.37 9.14 2.42
C GLY A 98 5.58 8.32 2.06
N VAL A 99 5.41 7.47 1.04
CA VAL A 99 6.46 6.62 0.48
C VAL A 99 6.50 6.74 -1.04
N THR A 100 7.68 6.71 -1.62
CA THR A 100 7.88 6.56 -3.07
C THR A 100 8.46 5.19 -3.38
N CYS A 101 8.27 4.70 -4.59
CA CYS A 101 8.81 3.43 -5.05
C CYS A 101 8.99 3.43 -6.56
N THR A 102 10.03 2.77 -7.04
CA THR A 102 10.33 2.65 -8.48
C THR A 102 9.45 1.62 -9.21
N CYS A 103 8.41 1.07 -8.58
CA CYS A 103 7.54 0.06 -9.21
C CYS A 103 6.33 0.70 -9.91
N ASP A 104 5.86 0.06 -11.00
CA ASP A 104 4.70 0.51 -11.77
C ASP A 104 3.41 0.55 -10.94
N ASP A 105 3.26 -0.33 -9.94
CA ASP A 105 2.06 -0.35 -9.09
C ASP A 105 1.88 0.97 -8.32
N LEU A 106 2.95 1.55 -7.74
CA LEU A 106 2.85 2.84 -7.09
C LEU A 106 2.69 3.98 -8.10
N SER A 107 3.42 3.93 -9.21
CA SER A 107 3.28 4.92 -10.29
C SER A 107 1.84 5.03 -10.76
N ASN A 108 1.17 3.89 -11.02
CA ASN A 108 -0.24 3.85 -11.40
C ASN A 108 -1.16 4.41 -10.28
N GLN A 109 -0.89 4.08 -8.99
CA GLN A 109 -1.68 4.62 -7.89
C GLN A 109 -1.58 6.15 -7.82
N LEU A 110 -0.38 6.69 -7.93
CA LEU A 110 -0.15 8.14 -7.91
C LEU A 110 -0.81 8.83 -9.11
N GLN A 111 -0.71 8.24 -10.30
CA GLN A 111 -1.34 8.77 -11.52
C GLN A 111 -2.87 8.85 -11.40
N PHE A 112 -3.53 7.83 -10.86
CA PHE A 112 -4.98 7.76 -10.86
C PHE A 112 -5.65 8.25 -9.57
N PHE A 113 -4.95 8.21 -8.45
CA PHE A 113 -5.52 8.56 -7.13
C PHE A 113 -4.79 9.70 -6.43
N GLY A 114 -3.64 10.15 -6.95
CA GLY A 114 -2.80 11.16 -6.33
C GLY A 114 -2.04 10.70 -5.08
N TRP A 115 -2.32 9.49 -4.57
CA TRP A 115 -1.71 8.90 -3.38
C TRP A 115 -1.76 7.37 -3.46
N GLY A 116 -0.94 6.71 -2.67
CA GLY A 116 -0.95 5.25 -2.63
C GLY A 116 0.19 4.64 -1.82
N CYS A 117 0.15 3.32 -1.70
CA CYS A 117 1.21 2.51 -1.14
C CYS A 117 1.22 1.14 -1.80
N CYS A 118 2.30 0.81 -2.47
CA CYS A 118 2.49 -0.50 -3.08
C CYS A 118 2.94 -1.55 -2.05
N LYS A 119 2.98 -2.81 -2.42
CA LYS A 119 3.49 -3.88 -1.55
C LYS A 119 4.92 -3.63 -1.05
N HIS A 120 5.78 -3.00 -1.85
CA HIS A 120 7.16 -2.68 -1.46
C HIS A 120 7.18 -1.58 -0.39
N GLY A 121 6.33 -0.55 -0.53
CA GLY A 121 6.12 0.46 0.51
C GLY A 121 5.60 -0.16 1.81
N TYR A 122 4.60 -1.04 1.76
CA TYR A 122 4.11 -1.74 2.96
C TYR A 122 5.19 -2.63 3.61
N ALA A 123 6.08 -3.24 2.83
CA ALA A 123 7.19 -4.01 3.39
C ALA A 123 8.16 -3.12 4.21
N VAL A 124 8.48 -1.93 3.69
CA VAL A 124 9.31 -0.94 4.41
C VAL A 124 8.58 -0.43 5.65
N LEU A 125 7.30 -0.02 5.53
CA LEU A 125 6.51 0.44 6.67
C LEU A 125 6.44 -0.61 7.78
N SER A 126 6.24 -1.88 7.42
CA SER A 126 6.24 -2.99 8.38
C SER A 126 7.60 -3.15 9.08
N LYS A 127 8.72 -3.01 8.35
CA LYS A 127 10.07 -3.02 8.94
C LYS A 127 10.28 -1.87 9.93
N LEU A 128 9.67 -0.70 9.64
CA LEU A 128 9.70 0.48 10.53
C LEU A 128 8.69 0.41 11.68
N GLY A 129 7.92 -0.67 11.80
CA GLY A 129 6.94 -0.87 12.88
C GLY A 129 5.56 -0.27 12.63
N PHE A 130 5.24 0.16 11.39
CA PHE A 130 3.95 0.77 11.05
C PHE A 130 3.02 -0.23 10.36
N GLY A 131 1.78 -0.33 10.84
CA GLY A 131 0.74 -1.18 10.26
C GLY A 131 0.02 -0.56 9.04
N SER A 132 0.12 0.75 8.85
CA SER A 132 -0.48 1.47 7.74
C SER A 132 0.31 2.71 7.32
N LEU A 133 0.11 3.16 6.07
CA LEU A 133 0.66 4.42 5.59
C LEU A 133 0.15 5.61 6.43
N ARG A 134 -1.13 5.57 6.83
CA ARG A 134 -1.73 6.61 7.66
C ARG A 134 -1.05 6.75 9.03
N ASP A 135 -0.75 5.63 9.67
CA ASP A 135 -0.08 5.65 10.98
C ASP A 135 1.35 6.17 10.86
N TYR A 136 2.04 5.80 9.78
CA TYR A 136 3.35 6.33 9.45
C TYR A 136 3.32 7.87 9.29
N ILE A 137 2.45 8.40 8.42
CA ILE A 137 2.33 9.85 8.18
C ILE A 137 1.98 10.59 9.48
N LYS A 138 1.03 10.07 10.26
CA LYS A 138 0.68 10.66 11.56
C LYS A 138 1.88 10.73 12.51
N ALA A 139 2.70 9.70 12.57
CA ALA A 139 3.88 9.69 13.41
C ALA A 139 4.93 10.74 12.98
N GLN A 140 5.01 11.04 11.67
CA GLN A 140 5.91 12.08 11.17
C GLN A 140 5.40 13.51 11.46
N THR A 141 4.08 13.69 11.59
CA THR A 141 3.47 15.01 11.88
C THR A 141 3.44 15.36 13.36
N ILE A 142 3.69 14.41 14.26
CA ILE A 142 3.88 14.69 15.67
C ILE A 142 5.27 15.30 15.84
N ILE A 143 5.37 16.64 15.82
CA ILE A 143 6.57 17.37 16.22
C ILE A 143 6.76 17.04 17.71
N PRO A 144 7.86 16.39 18.13
CA PRO A 144 8.11 16.24 19.54
C PRO A 144 8.19 17.66 20.14
N PHE A 145 7.37 17.95 21.15
CA PHE A 145 7.56 19.17 21.93
C PHE A 145 9.04 19.23 22.31
N PRO A 146 9.74 20.35 22.04
CA PRO A 146 11.11 20.49 22.50
C PRO A 146 11.07 20.27 24.02
N ARG A 147 11.78 19.24 24.50
CA ARG A 147 12.02 19.08 25.93
C ARG A 147 12.49 20.44 26.39
N ALA A 148 11.79 21.02 27.39
CA ALA A 148 12.19 22.27 28.01
C ALA A 148 13.69 22.17 28.28
N ALA A 149 14.46 23.03 27.62
CA ALA A 149 15.89 23.09 27.81
C ALA A 149 16.12 23.11 29.32
N GLU A 150 16.90 22.19 29.85
CA GLU A 150 17.33 22.19 31.25
C GLU A 150 17.85 23.60 31.53
N ARG A 151 17.17 24.31 32.43
CA ARG A 151 17.61 25.62 32.85
C ARG A 151 19.01 25.46 33.41
N PRO A 152 20.03 26.16 32.89
CA PRO A 152 21.33 26.13 33.52
C PRO A 152 21.16 26.55 34.99
N ALA A 153 21.67 25.75 35.91
CA ALA A 153 21.67 26.08 37.33
C ALA A 153 22.26 27.48 37.49
N ARG A 154 21.42 28.43 37.90
CA ARG A 154 21.90 29.77 38.26
C ARG A 154 22.79 29.59 39.48
N TYR A 155 24.01 29.99 39.36
CA TYR A 155 24.99 30.14 40.42
C TYR A 155 24.32 30.80 41.63
N ALA A 156 24.26 30.10 42.74
CA ALA A 156 24.02 30.69 44.03
C ALA A 156 25.35 31.37 44.48
N ALA A 157 25.29 32.67 44.63
CA ALA A 157 26.35 33.42 45.30
C ALA A 157 26.18 33.35 46.82
#